data_32d1bef824cb2f47bac9398d46cfa558
#
_entry.id   32d1bef824cb2f47bac9398d46cfa558
#
_cell.length_a   1.000
_cell.length_b   1.000
_cell.length_c   1.000
_cell.angle_alpha   90.00
_cell.angle_beta   90.00
_cell.angle_gamma   90.00
#
_symmetry.space_group_name_H-M   'P 1'
#
loop_
_entity.id
_entity.type
_entity.pdbx_description
1 polymer ?
#
loop_
_entity_poly.entity_id
_entity_poly.type
_entity_poly.pdbx_seq_one_letter_code
_entity_poly.pdbx_strand_id
1 'polypeptide(L)' 'MIQWQEHIHSNSKVLLGKPIIKNTRISVELILELLGSGWSQTQLLDSYPNLTENDIKAVYMYLKECIQEELFFSLQSV' A
#
# COMPACT_ATOMS: atom_id res chain seq x y z
N MET A 1 10.43 4.50 13.19
CA MET A 1 9.31 3.75 12.59
C MET A 1 8.75 4.52 11.42
N ILE A 2 8.39 3.83 10.36
CA ILE A 2 7.84 4.45 9.16
C ILE A 2 6.45 5.01 9.46
N GLN A 3 6.24 6.26 9.08
CA GLN A 3 4.92 6.89 9.10
C GLN A 3 4.33 6.72 7.70
N TRP A 4 3.39 5.79 7.56
CA TRP A 4 2.86 5.49 6.23
C TRP A 4 2.20 6.72 5.58
N GLN A 5 1.70 7.65 6.38
CA GLN A 5 1.06 8.86 5.87
C GLN A 5 2.01 9.75 5.07
N GLU A 6 3.31 9.57 5.27
CA GLU A 6 4.32 10.31 4.52
C GLU A 6 4.58 9.68 3.14
N HIS A 7 4.11 8.46 2.92
CA HIS A 7 4.37 7.68 1.71
C HIS A 7 3.14 7.40 0.87
N ILE A 8 1.97 7.44 1.47
CA ILE A 8 0.72 7.04 0.81
C ILE A 8 -0.31 8.16 0.95
N HIS A 9 -0.98 8.47 -0.14
CA HIS A 9 -2.08 9.44 -0.11
C HIS A 9 -3.20 9.01 -1.05
N SER A 10 -4.36 9.67 -0.93
CA SER A 10 -5.48 9.50 -1.83
C SER A 10 -5.81 10.83 -2.47
N ASN A 11 -6.17 10.80 -3.74
CA ASN A 11 -6.62 11.99 -4.46
C ASN A 11 -7.75 11.58 -5.38
N SER A 12 -8.92 12.21 -5.21
CA SER A 12 -10.10 11.87 -5.99
C SER A 12 -9.90 12.01 -7.51
N LYS A 13 -8.91 12.79 -7.93
CA LYS A 13 -8.60 12.98 -9.34
C LYS A 13 -7.62 11.94 -9.89
N VAL A 14 -7.05 11.12 -9.03
CA VAL A 14 -6.11 10.08 -9.44
C VAL A 14 -6.64 8.74 -8.96
N LEU A 15 -6.80 7.80 -9.90
CA LEU A 15 -7.27 6.45 -9.62
C LEU A 15 -8.55 6.42 -8.76
N LEU A 16 -9.45 7.39 -8.97
CA LEU A 16 -10.73 7.49 -8.27
C LEU A 16 -10.59 7.51 -6.75
N GLY A 17 -9.52 8.12 -6.24
CA GLY A 17 -9.30 8.24 -4.82
C GLY A 17 -8.69 7.03 -4.14
N LYS A 18 -8.24 6.04 -4.88
CA LYS A 18 -7.55 4.88 -4.30
C LYS A 18 -6.22 5.31 -3.70
N PRO A 19 -5.76 4.65 -2.62
CA PRO A 19 -4.44 4.98 -2.05
C PRO A 19 -3.33 4.72 -3.06
N ILE A 20 -2.45 5.70 -3.20
CA ILE A 20 -1.30 5.61 -4.09
C ILE A 20 -0.03 6.03 -3.37
N ILE A 21 1.10 5.56 -3.86
CA ILE A 21 2.41 5.97 -3.36
C ILE A 21 2.67 7.39 -3.82
N LYS A 22 3.04 8.28 -2.90
CA LYS A 22 3.32 9.68 -3.21
C LYS A 22 4.37 9.80 -4.31
N ASN A 23 4.18 10.79 -5.18
CA ASN A 23 5.06 11.09 -6.31
C ASN A 23 5.10 9.98 -7.37
N THR A 24 4.11 9.09 -7.36
CA THR A 24 3.96 8.04 -8.37
C THR A 24 2.49 7.91 -8.71
N ARG A 25 2.19 7.05 -9.70
CA ARG A 25 0.83 6.61 -9.99
C ARG A 25 0.62 5.15 -9.61
N ILE A 26 1.52 4.63 -8.77
CA ILE A 26 1.50 3.24 -8.33
C ILE A 26 0.54 3.12 -7.15
N SER A 27 -0.53 2.35 -7.31
CA SER A 27 -1.49 2.15 -6.24
C SER A 27 -1.01 1.10 -5.25
N VAL A 28 -1.47 1.23 -4.01
CA VAL A 28 -1.24 0.20 -2.99
C VAL A 28 -1.84 -1.13 -3.47
N GLU A 29 -3.01 -1.08 -4.10
CA GLU A 29 -3.67 -2.27 -4.64
C GLU A 29 -2.79 -3.01 -5.64
N LEU A 30 -2.15 -2.27 -6.56
CA LEU A 30 -1.25 -2.88 -7.55
C LEU A 30 -0.07 -3.58 -6.87
N ILE A 31 0.54 -2.92 -5.89
CA ILE A 31 1.67 -3.51 -5.17
C ILE A 31 1.24 -4.83 -4.52
N LEU A 32 0.09 -4.83 -3.88
CA LEU A 32 -0.41 -6.03 -3.22
C LEU A 32 -0.74 -7.13 -4.22
N GLU A 33 -1.32 -6.78 -5.35
CA GLU A 33 -1.63 -7.74 -6.39
C GLU A 33 -0.37 -8.43 -6.91
N LEU A 34 0.68 -7.66 -7.15
CA LEU A 34 1.93 -8.22 -7.65
C LEU A 34 2.60 -9.10 -6.60
N LEU A 35 2.66 -8.64 -5.35
CA LEU A 35 3.21 -9.45 -4.27
C LEU A 35 2.41 -10.73 -4.08
N GLY A 36 1.08 -10.64 -4.14
CA GLY A 36 0.21 -11.80 -4.03
C GLY A 36 0.36 -12.76 -5.19
N SER A 37 0.80 -12.28 -6.34
CA SER A 37 1.04 -13.10 -7.52
C SER A 37 2.42 -13.75 -7.53
N GLY A 38 3.23 -13.51 -6.51
CA GLY A 38 4.54 -14.16 -6.38
C GLY A 38 5.72 -13.26 -6.69
N TRP A 39 5.50 -11.97 -6.96
CA TRP A 39 6.62 -11.05 -7.16
C TRP A 39 7.38 -10.85 -5.85
N SER A 40 8.69 -10.79 -5.94
CA SER A 40 9.51 -10.44 -4.79
C SER A 40 9.59 -8.92 -4.66
N GLN A 41 9.99 -8.45 -3.48
CA GLN A 41 10.24 -7.03 -3.27
C GLN A 41 11.31 -6.52 -4.24
N THR A 42 12.34 -7.31 -4.48
CA THR A 42 13.41 -6.95 -5.41
C THR A 42 12.85 -6.73 -6.81
N GLN A 43 11.97 -7.61 -7.28
CA GLN A 43 11.34 -7.46 -8.59
C GLN A 43 10.53 -6.18 -8.68
N LEU A 44 9.80 -5.84 -7.62
CA LEU A 44 9.02 -4.61 -7.58
C LEU A 44 9.93 -3.39 -7.70
N LEU A 45 10.98 -3.34 -6.91
CA LEU A 45 11.89 -2.20 -6.90
C LEU A 45 12.64 -2.05 -8.21
N ASP A 46 12.98 -3.17 -8.84
CA ASP A 46 13.65 -3.14 -10.15
C ASP A 46 12.70 -2.66 -11.26
N SER A 47 11.43 -3.05 -11.19
CA SER A 47 10.45 -2.71 -12.22
C SER A 47 9.90 -1.29 -12.08
N TYR A 48 9.87 -0.76 -10.88
CA TYR A 48 9.32 0.57 -10.59
C TYR A 48 10.39 1.43 -9.92
N PRO A 49 11.24 2.10 -10.71
CA PRO A 49 12.38 2.86 -10.15
C PRO A 49 12.00 3.95 -9.16
N ASN A 50 10.76 4.45 -9.24
CA ASN A 50 10.29 5.50 -8.32
C ASN A 50 9.82 4.93 -6.99
N LEU A 51 9.75 3.62 -6.87
CA LEU A 51 9.31 2.96 -5.64
C LEU A 51 10.53 2.68 -4.77
N THR A 52 10.41 2.92 -3.48
CA THR A 52 11.50 2.68 -2.53
C THR A 52 11.13 1.58 -1.55
N GLU A 53 12.15 1.03 -0.89
CA GLU A 53 11.94 0.03 0.15
C GLU A 53 11.06 0.58 1.27
N ASN A 54 11.25 1.85 1.64
CA ASN A 54 10.42 2.48 2.66
C ASN A 54 8.96 2.61 2.23
N ASP A 55 8.71 2.80 0.93
CA ASP A 55 7.35 2.84 0.41
C ASP A 55 6.65 1.48 0.63
N ILE A 56 7.37 0.40 0.42
CA ILE A 56 6.81 -0.94 0.64
C ILE A 56 6.52 -1.18 2.12
N LYS A 57 7.42 -0.75 2.99
CA LYS A 57 7.17 -0.83 4.44
C LYS A 57 5.94 -0.03 4.82
N ALA A 58 5.75 1.14 4.21
CA ALA A 58 4.57 1.96 4.44
C ALA A 58 3.29 1.26 4.02
N VAL A 59 3.32 0.51 2.92
CA VAL A 59 2.18 -0.28 2.47
C VAL A 59 1.77 -1.29 3.55
N TYR A 60 2.75 -2.00 4.12
CA TYR A 60 2.45 -2.97 5.16
C TYR A 60 1.86 -2.30 6.41
N MET A 61 2.38 -1.16 6.81
CA MET A 61 1.87 -0.43 7.98
C MET A 61 0.45 0.09 7.72
N TYR A 62 0.18 0.57 6.52
CA TYR A 62 -1.15 1.01 6.13
C TYR A 62 -2.14 -0.15 6.18
N LEU A 63 -1.76 -1.29 5.63
CA LEU A 63 -2.59 -2.49 5.66
C LEU A 63 -2.88 -2.96 7.06
N LYS A 64 -1.86 -2.96 7.90
CA LYS A 64 -2.03 -3.37 9.29
C LYS A 64 -3.11 -2.54 9.96
N GLU A 65 -3.06 -1.22 9.75
CA GLU A 65 -4.03 -0.32 10.34
C GLU A 65 -5.44 -0.58 9.82
N CYS A 66 -5.57 -0.80 8.51
CA CYS A 66 -6.87 -1.12 7.92
C CYS A 66 -7.43 -2.42 8.48
N ILE A 67 -6.60 -3.44 8.59
CA ILE A 67 -7.01 -4.73 9.10
C ILE A 67 -7.41 -4.66 10.57
N GLN A 68 -6.66 -3.91 11.35
CA GLN A 68 -6.98 -3.74 12.77
C GLN A 68 -8.36 -3.15 12.98
N GLU A 69 -8.72 -2.17 12.16
CA GLU A 69 -10.02 -1.50 12.32
C GLU A 69 -11.16 -2.33 11.77
N GLU A 70 -11.05 -2.79 10.54
CA GLU A 70 -12.17 -3.46 9.88
C GLU A 70 -12.34 -4.91 10.31
N LEU A 71 -11.25 -5.66 10.40
CA LEU A 71 -11.33 -7.05 10.77
C LEU A 71 -11.78 -7.22 12.21
N PHE A 72 -11.32 -6.32 13.08
CA PHE A 72 -11.74 -6.33 14.48
C PHE A 72 -13.25 -6.19 14.60
N PHE A 73 -13.83 -5.22 13.88
CA PHE A 73 -15.28 -5.03 13.90
C PHE A 73 -16.01 -6.22 13.30
N SER A 74 -15.50 -6.79 12.22
CA SER A 74 -16.12 -7.97 11.60
C SER A 74 -16.15 -9.16 12.54
N LEU A 75 -15.06 -9.39 13.26
CA LEU A 75 -15.00 -10.49 14.21
C LEU A 75 -15.92 -10.27 15.42
N GLN A 76 -16.09 -9.02 15.82
CA GLN A 76 -16.98 -8.71 16.94
C GLN A 76 -18.45 -8.86 16.59
N SER A 77 -18.80 -8.67 15.32
CA SER A 77 -20.19 -8.77 14.90
C SER A 77 -20.64 -10.21 14.66
N VAL A 78 -19.72 -11.15 14.77
CA VAL A 78 -20.00 -12.56 14.71
C VAL A 78 -20.24 -13.13 16.11
#